data_f90757390b1500b8f52b57a0061de2cd
#
_entry.id   f90757390b1500b8f52b57a0061de2cd
#
_cell.length_a   1.000
_cell.length_b   1.000
_cell.length_c   1.000
_cell.angle_alpha   90.00
_cell.angle_beta   90.00
_cell.angle_gamma   90.00
#
_symmetry.space_group_name_H-M   'P 1'
#
loop_
_entity.id
_entity.type
_entity.pdbx_description
1 polymer ?
#
loop_
_entity_poly.entity_id
_entity_poly.type
_entity_poly.pdbx_seq_one_letter_code
_entity_poly.pdbx_strand_id
1 'polypeptide(L)' 'MSERLEMLKQARERMLEDRDGHLKVLAAPFDRDKSERARGKFVEFQALVEALDRAIAREQVVP' A
#
# COMPACT_ATOMS: atom_id res chain seq x y z
N MET A 1 20.63 -2.46 -13.58
CA MET A 1 19.40 -2.55 -12.77
C MET A 1 19.60 -1.83 -11.45
N SER A 2 18.59 -1.13 -11.01
CA SER A 2 18.67 -0.35 -9.79
C SER A 2 18.19 -1.17 -8.59
N GLU A 3 19.04 -1.33 -7.58
CA GLU A 3 18.64 -1.94 -6.32
C GLU A 3 17.51 -1.16 -5.66
N ARG A 4 17.55 0.16 -5.80
CA ARG A 4 16.50 1.05 -5.28
C ARG A 4 15.16 0.73 -5.93
N LEU A 5 15.14 0.54 -7.25
CA LEU A 5 13.91 0.20 -7.96
C LEU A 5 13.33 -1.12 -7.48
N GLU A 6 14.19 -2.13 -7.29
CA GLU A 6 13.74 -3.42 -6.78
C GLU A 6 13.17 -3.31 -5.36
N MET A 7 13.82 -2.52 -4.50
CA MET A 7 13.32 -2.29 -3.15
C MET A 7 11.97 -1.59 -3.16
N LEU A 8 11.81 -0.61 -4.05
CA LEU A 8 10.53 0.10 -4.18
C LEU A 8 9.41 -0.84 -4.62
N LYS A 9 9.70 -1.71 -5.58
CA LYS A 9 8.72 -2.69 -6.07
C LYS A 9 8.34 -3.69 -4.99
N GLN A 10 9.31 -4.18 -4.23
CA GLN A 10 9.06 -5.10 -3.13
C GLN A 10 8.23 -4.44 -2.03
N ALA A 11 8.56 -3.21 -1.69
CA ALA A 11 7.80 -2.45 -0.70
C ALA A 11 6.36 -2.22 -1.15
N ARG A 12 6.16 -1.90 -2.43
CA ARG A 12 4.83 -1.72 -3.00
C ARG A 12 4.00 -2.99 -2.87
N GLU A 13 4.58 -4.13 -3.22
CA GLU A 13 3.90 -5.41 -3.14
C GLU A 13 3.48 -5.73 -1.71
N ARG A 14 4.37 -5.48 -0.75
CA ARG A 14 4.08 -5.67 0.66
C ARG A 14 2.96 -4.75 1.14
N MET A 15 2.97 -3.49 0.72
CA MET A 15 1.94 -2.53 1.12
C MET A 15 0.59 -2.89 0.52
N LEU A 16 0.55 -3.43 -0.69
CA LEU A 16 -0.69 -3.92 -1.30
C LEU A 16 -1.28 -5.07 -0.49
N GLU A 17 -0.45 -6.02 -0.06
CA GLU A 17 -0.90 -7.14 0.78
C GLU A 17 -1.47 -6.65 2.10
N ASP A 18 -0.78 -5.71 2.75
CA ASP A 18 -1.21 -5.16 4.02
C ASP A 18 -2.51 -4.38 3.86
N ARG A 19 -2.63 -3.58 2.79
CA ARG A 19 -3.86 -2.86 2.47
C ARG A 19 -5.03 -3.82 2.29
N ASP A 20 -4.82 -4.89 1.55
CA ASP A 20 -5.87 -5.87 1.25
C ASP A 20 -6.27 -6.66 2.49
N GLY A 21 -5.36 -6.85 3.44
CA GLY A 21 -5.69 -7.41 4.75
C GLY A 21 -6.73 -6.57 5.48
N HIS A 22 -6.59 -5.26 5.44
CA HIS A 22 -7.55 -4.35 6.05
C HIS A 22 -8.85 -4.25 5.23
N LEU A 23 -8.77 -4.42 3.92
CA LEU A 23 -9.95 -4.49 3.06
C LEU A 23 -10.87 -5.64 3.47
N LYS A 24 -10.30 -6.78 3.82
CA LYS A 24 -11.09 -7.94 4.29
C LYS A 24 -11.87 -7.61 5.54
N VAL A 25 -11.28 -6.85 6.46
CA VAL A 25 -11.96 -6.41 7.68
C VAL A 25 -13.13 -5.49 7.34
N LEU A 26 -12.91 -4.57 6.40
CA LEU A 26 -13.96 -3.63 5.98
C LEU A 26 -15.13 -4.32 5.27
N ALA A 27 -14.86 -5.42 4.58
CA ALA A 27 -15.90 -6.20 3.87
C ALA A 27 -16.62 -7.18 4.78
N ALA A 28 -16.07 -7.47 5.96
CA ALA A 28 -16.66 -8.42 6.90
C ALA A 28 -17.88 -7.80 7.62
N PRO A 29 -18.68 -8.62 8.33
CA PRO A 29 -19.78 -8.09 9.13
C PRO A 29 -19.29 -6.99 10.06
N PHE A 30 -20.11 -5.97 10.20
CA PHE A 30 -19.73 -4.74 10.87
C PHE A 30 -19.32 -4.97 12.33
N ASP A 31 -18.13 -4.52 12.67
CA ASP A 31 -17.63 -4.37 14.03
C ASP A 31 -17.05 -2.95 14.08
N ARG A 32 -17.66 -2.09 14.89
CA ARG A 32 -17.33 -0.67 14.88
C ARG A 32 -15.85 -0.38 15.11
N ASP A 33 -15.27 -0.97 16.15
CA ASP A 33 -13.89 -0.68 16.52
C ASP A 33 -12.91 -1.21 15.49
N LYS A 34 -13.13 -2.44 15.01
CA LYS A 34 -12.30 -3.03 13.98
C LYS A 34 -12.42 -2.27 12.66
N SER A 35 -13.64 -1.87 12.30
CA SER A 35 -13.87 -1.11 11.06
C SER A 35 -13.19 0.25 11.09
N GLU A 36 -13.22 0.96 12.21
CA GLU A 36 -12.55 2.25 12.32
C GLU A 36 -11.04 2.12 12.15
N ARG A 37 -10.43 1.13 12.81
CA ARG A 37 -9.00 0.87 12.68
C ARG A 37 -8.63 0.46 11.26
N ALA A 38 -9.42 -0.45 10.67
CA ALA A 38 -9.16 -0.93 9.32
C ALA A 38 -9.31 0.19 8.30
N ARG A 39 -10.26 1.10 8.50
CA ARG A 39 -10.45 2.25 7.62
C ARG A 39 -9.22 3.15 7.62
N GLY A 40 -8.72 3.49 8.80
CA GLY A 40 -7.51 4.31 8.93
C GLY A 40 -6.30 3.64 8.30
N LYS A 41 -6.11 2.35 8.58
CA LYS A 41 -4.98 1.59 8.04
C LYS A 41 -5.09 1.44 6.52
N PHE A 42 -6.28 1.19 6.01
CA PHE A 42 -6.48 1.10 4.56
C PHE A 42 -6.06 2.39 3.88
N VAL A 43 -6.47 3.53 4.42
CA VAL A 43 -6.11 4.84 3.86
C VAL A 43 -4.59 5.05 3.92
N GLU A 44 -3.96 4.72 5.05
CA GLU A 44 -2.50 4.84 5.20
C GLU A 44 -1.76 4.00 4.16
N PHE A 45 -2.14 2.73 4.01
CA PHE A 45 -1.47 1.85 3.05
C PHE A 45 -1.76 2.26 1.62
N GLN A 46 -2.96 2.74 1.34
CA GLN A 46 -3.27 3.25 0.00
C GLN A 46 -2.39 4.46 -0.35
N ALA A 47 -2.20 5.38 0.60
CA ALA A 47 -1.32 6.53 0.40
C ALA A 47 0.13 6.10 0.18
N LEU A 48 0.59 5.08 0.93
CA LEU A 48 1.93 4.53 0.75
C LEU A 48 2.10 3.90 -0.64
N VAL A 49 1.11 3.13 -1.10
CA VAL A 49 1.14 2.53 -2.44
C VAL A 49 1.24 3.63 -3.51
N GLU A 50 0.45 4.68 -3.38
CA GLU A 50 0.48 5.79 -4.33
C GLU A 50 1.83 6.51 -4.32
N ALA A 51 2.41 6.72 -3.13
CA ALA A 51 3.73 7.31 -3.00
C ALA A 51 4.80 6.43 -3.64
N LEU A 52 4.72 5.12 -3.42
CA LEU A 52 5.66 4.17 -4.02
C LEU A 52 5.52 4.13 -5.54
N ASP A 53 4.29 4.22 -6.06
CA ASP A 53 4.06 4.29 -7.50
C ASP A 53 4.74 5.52 -8.12
N ARG A 54 4.65 6.66 -7.44
CA ARG A 54 5.33 7.87 -7.90
C ARG A 54 6.85 7.71 -7.87
N ALA A 55 7.37 7.11 -6.80
CA ALA A 55 8.81 6.87 -6.68
C ALA A 55 9.31 5.91 -7.75
N ILE A 56 8.56 4.84 -8.01
CA ILE A 56 8.90 3.87 -9.05
C ILE A 56 8.93 4.56 -10.42
N ALA A 57 7.92 5.38 -10.72
CA ALA A 57 7.86 6.10 -11.98
C ALA A 57 9.09 7.00 -12.18
N ARG A 58 9.53 7.66 -11.12
CA ARG A 58 10.73 8.52 -11.17
C ARG A 58 12.00 7.71 -11.43
N GLU A 59 12.11 6.54 -10.80
CA GLU A 59 13.30 5.69 -11.03
C GLU A 59 13.33 5.12 -12.44
N GLN A 60 12.18 4.95 -13.08
CA GLN A 60 12.09 4.42 -14.44
C GLN A 60 12.28 5.47 -15.51
N VAL A 61 12.21 6.75 -15.14
CA VAL A 61 12.48 7.83 -16.09
C VAL A 61 13.98 7.93 -16.27
N VAL A 62 14.45 7.60 -17.47
CA VAL A 62 15.86 7.68 -17.83
C VAL A 62 16.05 8.91 -18.68
N PRO A 63 16.94 9.84 -18.25
CA PRO A 63 17.25 11.03 -19.06
C PRO A 63 17.91 10.67 -20.40
#